data_f22ce053747b8b9c81fa6ecc5f69c647
#
_entry.id   f22ce053747b8b9c81fa6ecc5f69c647
#
_cell.length_a   1.000
_cell.length_b   1.000
_cell.length_c   1.000
_cell.angle_alpha   90.00
_cell.angle_beta   90.00
_cell.angle_gamma   90.00
#
_symmetry.space_group_name_H-M   'P 1'
#
loop_
_entity.id
_entity.type
_entity.pdbx_description
1 polymer ?
#
loop_
_entity_poly.entity_id
_entity_poly.type
_entity_poly.pdbx_seq_one_letter_code
_entity_poly.pdbx_strand_id
1 'polypeptide(L)'
;MQVFELTKENANQVANLMHRMKPEWWTTFEEAYGQLTDIDESIKTVGWYLGEDSENPKGWILCRELLNYRALELECSGFDDNGEFKLEHKLGELFEVAEAYAKSKGYLTFRSGISSVGFNIQGKDITNIAEAIATIECDRIDYKWYVEHGFQVIGIQPNAYEEGFHLIILGKNLVK
;
A
#
# COMPACT_ATOMS: atom_id res chain seq x y z
N MET A 1 -15.37 12.89 -6.16
CA MET A 1 -14.49 13.00 -4.96
C MET A 1 -13.27 13.80 -5.36
N GLN A 2 -12.57 14.36 -4.38
CA GLN A 2 -11.33 15.13 -4.58
C GLN A 2 -10.20 14.46 -3.82
N VAL A 3 -8.97 14.62 -4.32
CA VAL A 3 -7.76 14.16 -3.62
C VAL A 3 -7.22 15.30 -2.76
N PHE A 4 -6.91 14.99 -1.53
CA PHE A 4 -6.30 15.90 -0.56
C PHE A 4 -4.95 15.34 -0.10
N GLU A 5 -3.97 16.20 0.12
CA GLU A 5 -2.71 15.79 0.76
C GLU A 5 -2.95 15.54 2.25
N LEU A 6 -2.39 14.45 2.76
CA LEU A 6 -2.41 14.13 4.18
C LEU A 6 -1.40 15.00 4.92
N THR A 7 -1.88 15.72 5.94
CA THR A 7 -1.08 16.56 6.82
C THR A 7 -1.42 16.25 8.28
N LYS A 8 -0.64 16.77 9.23
CA LYS A 8 -0.95 16.59 10.65
C LYS A 8 -2.30 17.21 11.06
N GLU A 9 -2.70 18.29 10.38
CA GLU A 9 -3.95 19.01 10.66
C GLU A 9 -5.19 18.20 10.28
N ASN A 10 -5.10 17.36 9.23
CA ASN A 10 -6.22 16.54 8.74
C ASN A 10 -6.07 15.03 9.01
N ALA A 11 -5.00 14.61 9.71
CA ALA A 11 -4.76 13.21 10.02
C ALA A 11 -5.86 12.57 10.89
N ASN A 12 -6.52 13.37 11.75
CA ASN A 12 -7.60 12.88 12.60
C ASN A 12 -8.76 12.25 11.81
N GLN A 13 -9.16 12.85 10.70
CA GLN A 13 -10.27 12.36 9.88
C GLN A 13 -9.91 11.04 9.23
N VAL A 14 -8.69 10.91 8.71
CA VAL A 14 -8.20 9.68 8.08
C VAL A 14 -7.98 8.58 9.12
N ALA A 15 -7.42 8.90 10.30
CA ALA A 15 -7.25 7.94 11.40
C ALA A 15 -8.58 7.34 11.87
N ASN A 16 -9.63 8.18 11.99
CA ASN A 16 -10.98 7.71 12.30
C ASN A 16 -11.52 6.76 11.24
N LEU A 17 -11.29 7.07 9.95
CA LEU A 17 -11.67 6.19 8.85
C LEU A 17 -10.92 4.84 8.94
N MET A 18 -9.60 4.86 9.12
CA MET A 18 -8.75 3.67 9.23
C MET A 18 -9.20 2.75 10.37
N HIS A 19 -9.31 3.30 11.58
CA HIS A 19 -9.74 2.54 12.77
C HIS A 19 -11.15 1.96 12.59
N ARG A 20 -12.09 2.74 12.05
CA ARG A 20 -13.46 2.26 11.80
C ARG A 20 -13.52 1.14 10.78
N MET A 21 -12.70 1.22 9.70
CA MET A 21 -12.75 0.29 8.59
C MET A 21 -11.97 -1.00 8.86
N LYS A 22 -10.94 -0.94 9.69
CA LYS A 22 -10.03 -2.06 9.97
C LYS A 22 -9.61 -2.09 11.44
N PRO A 23 -10.56 -2.29 12.38
CA PRO A 23 -10.26 -2.31 13.81
C PRO A 23 -9.32 -3.45 14.21
N GLU A 24 -9.19 -4.50 13.40
CA GLU A 24 -8.23 -5.57 13.61
C GLU A 24 -6.78 -5.19 13.25
N TRP A 25 -6.57 -4.13 12.46
CA TRP A 25 -5.25 -3.60 12.13
C TRP A 25 -4.87 -2.42 13.02
N TRP A 26 -5.84 -1.61 13.38
CA TRP A 26 -5.70 -0.47 14.29
C TRP A 26 -6.74 -0.61 15.39
N THR A 27 -6.32 -1.22 16.52
CA THR A 27 -7.24 -1.56 17.61
C THR A 27 -7.71 -0.33 18.36
N THR A 28 -6.97 0.78 18.24
CA THR A 28 -7.32 2.09 18.79
C THR A 28 -7.18 3.20 17.74
N PHE A 29 -7.86 4.31 18.00
CA PHE A 29 -7.67 5.53 17.20
C PHE A 29 -6.22 6.02 17.26
N GLU A 30 -5.60 5.96 18.44
CA GLU A 30 -4.22 6.41 18.68
C GLU A 30 -3.21 5.64 17.83
N GLU A 31 -3.43 4.33 17.64
CA GLU A 31 -2.59 3.52 16.75
C GLU A 31 -2.71 3.97 15.29
N ALA A 32 -3.95 4.19 14.81
CA ALA A 32 -4.17 4.69 13.46
C ALA A 32 -3.59 6.10 13.27
N TYR A 33 -3.79 6.97 14.26
CA TYR A 33 -3.27 8.33 14.23
C TYR A 33 -1.73 8.37 14.29
N GLY A 34 -1.14 7.54 15.15
CA GLY A 34 0.32 7.38 15.24
C GLY A 34 0.93 6.97 13.91
N GLN A 35 0.34 5.98 13.23
CA GLN A 35 0.83 5.57 11.91
C GLN A 35 0.84 6.70 10.87
N LEU A 36 -0.09 7.64 10.97
CA LEU A 36 -0.16 8.79 10.07
C LEU A 36 0.77 9.95 10.47
N THR A 37 1.14 10.06 11.74
CA THR A 37 1.77 11.25 12.32
C THR A 37 3.12 11.00 12.98
N ASP A 38 3.42 9.75 13.38
CA ASP A 38 4.71 9.38 13.95
C ASP A 38 5.75 9.33 12.83
N ILE A 39 6.41 10.45 12.68
CA ILE A 39 7.50 10.62 11.72
C ILE A 39 8.77 10.19 12.43
N ASP A 40 9.25 8.99 12.15
CA ASP A 40 10.66 8.69 12.32
C ASP A 40 11.42 9.59 11.33
N GLU A 41 12.30 10.46 11.83
CA GLU A 41 13.08 11.37 10.99
C GLU A 41 13.91 10.64 9.92
N SER A 42 14.16 9.35 10.12
CA SER A 42 14.84 8.47 9.15
C SER A 42 13.94 7.94 8.03
N ILE A 43 12.61 7.99 8.21
CA ILE A 43 11.62 7.45 7.26
C ILE A 43 10.54 8.50 7.04
N LYS A 44 10.62 9.20 5.92
CA LYS A 44 9.61 10.18 5.58
C LYS A 44 8.35 9.49 5.06
N THR A 45 7.25 9.71 5.75
CA THR A 45 5.92 9.28 5.37
C THR A 45 5.21 10.40 4.61
N VAL A 46 4.54 10.05 3.53
CA VAL A 46 3.69 10.93 2.72
C VAL A 46 2.37 10.22 2.43
N GLY A 47 1.29 10.96 2.31
CA GLY A 47 -0.01 10.33 2.05
C GLY A 47 -1.01 11.26 1.41
N TRP A 48 -2.07 10.66 0.92
CA TRP A 48 -3.22 11.35 0.33
C TRP A 48 -4.50 10.62 0.71
N TYR A 49 -5.61 11.33 0.64
CA TYR A 49 -6.92 10.72 0.81
C TYR A 49 -7.92 11.28 -0.21
N LEU A 50 -8.92 10.46 -0.50
CA LEU A 50 -10.10 10.83 -1.29
C LEU A 50 -11.24 11.18 -0.35
N GLY A 51 -11.94 12.27 -0.62
CA GLY A 51 -13.12 12.68 0.13
C GLY A 51 -14.10 13.46 -0.74
N GLU A 52 -15.30 13.64 -0.23
CA GLU A 52 -16.26 14.60 -0.80
C GLU A 52 -15.78 16.02 -0.54
N ASP A 53 -15.20 16.22 0.63
CA ASP A 53 -14.50 17.40 1.11
C ASP A 53 -13.36 16.97 2.07
N SER A 54 -12.66 17.92 2.67
CA SER A 54 -11.52 17.66 3.56
C SER A 54 -11.90 16.98 4.89
N GLU A 55 -13.15 17.03 5.31
CA GLU A 55 -13.62 16.51 6.59
C GLU A 55 -14.21 15.09 6.46
N ASN A 56 -14.53 14.66 5.23
CA ASN A 56 -15.23 13.41 4.94
C ASN A 56 -14.39 12.47 4.06
N PRO A 57 -13.28 11.90 4.57
CA PRO A 57 -12.47 10.94 3.82
C PRO A 57 -13.24 9.64 3.55
N LYS A 58 -13.03 9.09 2.37
CA LYS A 58 -13.59 7.82 1.90
C LYS A 58 -12.51 6.79 1.56
N GLY A 59 -11.32 7.24 1.23
CA GLY A 59 -10.20 6.36 0.93
C GLY A 59 -8.88 7.05 1.22
N TRP A 60 -7.83 6.28 1.46
CA TRP A 60 -6.50 6.79 1.77
C TRP A 60 -5.41 5.95 1.12
N ILE A 61 -4.26 6.58 0.96
CA ILE A 61 -2.99 5.94 0.63
C ILE A 61 -1.89 6.58 1.50
N LEU A 62 -1.10 5.74 2.12
CA LEU A 62 0.07 6.13 2.91
C LEU A 62 1.30 5.48 2.33
N CYS A 63 2.35 6.26 2.12
CA CYS A 63 3.59 5.80 1.50
C CYS A 63 4.80 6.21 2.33
N ARG A 64 5.89 5.44 2.21
CA ARG A 64 7.21 5.74 2.75
C ARG A 64 8.19 6.09 1.65
N GLU A 65 8.98 7.14 1.87
CA GLU A 65 10.10 7.48 1.00
C GLU A 65 11.33 6.63 1.36
N LEU A 66 11.71 5.72 0.49
CA LEU A 66 12.93 4.92 0.64
C LEU A 66 14.09 5.62 -0.10
N LEU A 67 14.68 6.63 0.54
CA LEU A 67 15.65 7.54 -0.07
C LEU A 67 16.86 6.80 -0.65
N ASN A 68 17.42 5.85 0.10
CA ASN A 68 18.60 5.07 -0.32
C ASN A 68 18.33 4.19 -1.53
N TYR A 69 17.08 3.84 -1.78
CA TYR A 69 16.64 3.00 -2.91
C TYR A 69 16.01 3.81 -4.04
N ARG A 70 15.85 5.13 -3.86
CA ARG A 70 15.11 6.01 -4.77
C ARG A 70 13.74 5.42 -5.12
N ALA A 71 13.01 5.00 -4.11
CA ALA A 71 11.71 4.37 -4.25
C ALA A 71 10.69 5.01 -3.32
N LEU A 72 9.44 5.03 -3.76
CA LEU A 72 8.26 5.23 -2.92
C LEU A 72 7.67 3.86 -2.61
N GLU A 73 7.37 3.55 -1.35
CA GLU A 73 6.78 2.29 -0.95
C GLU A 73 5.40 2.52 -0.34
N LEU A 74 4.39 1.81 -0.84
CA LEU A 74 3.07 1.78 -0.25
C LEU A 74 3.12 1.10 1.12
N GLU A 75 2.72 1.83 2.15
CA GLU A 75 2.61 1.33 3.53
C GLU A 75 1.24 0.70 3.76
N CYS A 76 0.19 1.48 3.52
CA CYS A 76 -1.18 1.00 3.58
C CYS A 76 -2.11 1.85 2.70
N SER A 77 -3.23 1.27 2.34
CA SER A 77 -4.31 1.94 1.62
C SER A 77 -5.65 1.28 1.90
N GLY A 78 -6.73 2.00 1.66
CA GLY A 78 -8.07 1.45 1.76
C GLY A 78 -9.13 2.42 1.29
N PHE A 79 -10.33 1.88 1.07
CA PHE A 79 -11.49 2.63 0.64
C PHE A 79 -12.75 2.14 1.37
N ASP A 80 -13.56 3.08 1.84
CA ASP A 80 -14.89 2.81 2.42
C ASP A 80 -15.92 2.74 1.29
N ASP A 81 -16.34 1.55 0.95
CA ASP A 81 -17.42 1.31 0.00
C ASP A 81 -18.70 0.96 0.76
N ASN A 82 -19.38 1.97 1.28
CA ASN A 82 -20.62 1.84 2.04
C ASN A 82 -20.50 0.93 3.28
N GLY A 83 -19.42 1.09 4.05
CA GLY A 83 -19.12 0.30 5.24
C GLY A 83 -18.30 -0.96 4.96
N GLU A 84 -18.00 -1.26 3.70
CA GLU A 84 -17.11 -2.34 3.32
C GLU A 84 -15.71 -1.82 3.00
N PHE A 85 -14.68 -2.52 3.52
CA PHE A 85 -13.31 -2.22 3.17
C PHE A 85 -12.99 -2.77 1.77
N LYS A 86 -12.62 -1.89 0.84
CA LYS A 86 -12.19 -2.25 -0.52
C LYS A 86 -10.82 -1.67 -0.81
N LEU A 87 -9.93 -2.51 -1.32
CA LEU A 87 -8.58 -2.10 -1.73
C LEU A 87 -8.53 -1.70 -3.21
N GLU A 88 -9.39 -2.31 -4.03
CA GLU A 88 -9.31 -2.27 -5.48
C GLU A 88 -10.16 -1.15 -6.09
N HIS A 89 -9.91 -0.85 -7.34
CA HIS A 89 -10.71 -0.07 -8.30
C HIS A 89 -10.96 1.41 -7.98
N LYS A 90 -11.22 1.77 -6.70
CA LYS A 90 -11.51 3.16 -6.31
C LYS A 90 -10.29 3.93 -5.84
N LEU A 91 -9.14 3.25 -5.70
CA LEU A 91 -7.88 3.85 -5.29
C LEU A 91 -7.04 4.40 -6.46
N GLY A 92 -7.47 4.20 -7.71
CA GLY A 92 -6.71 4.58 -8.90
C GLY A 92 -6.19 6.01 -8.88
N GLU A 93 -7.05 6.98 -8.55
CA GLU A 93 -6.68 8.41 -8.45
C GLU A 93 -5.60 8.65 -7.36
N LEU A 94 -5.66 7.93 -6.23
CA LEU A 94 -4.65 8.02 -5.17
C LEU A 94 -3.31 7.42 -5.62
N PHE A 95 -3.34 6.31 -6.33
CA PHE A 95 -2.13 5.71 -6.90
C PHE A 95 -1.49 6.60 -7.96
N GLU A 96 -2.28 7.26 -8.82
CA GLU A 96 -1.80 8.22 -9.82
C GLU A 96 -1.11 9.42 -9.15
N VAL A 97 -1.68 9.96 -8.08
CA VAL A 97 -1.08 11.06 -7.33
C VAL A 97 0.22 10.63 -6.65
N ALA A 98 0.24 9.46 -6.00
CA ALA A 98 1.45 8.90 -5.38
C ALA A 98 2.55 8.65 -6.44
N GLU A 99 2.19 8.13 -7.60
CA GLU A 99 3.11 7.93 -8.72
C GLU A 99 3.67 9.24 -9.27
N ALA A 100 2.80 10.25 -9.45
CA ALA A 100 3.21 11.58 -9.88
C ALA A 100 4.16 12.23 -8.88
N TYR A 101 3.87 12.11 -7.59
CA TYR A 101 4.75 12.54 -6.52
C TYR A 101 6.12 11.84 -6.60
N ALA A 102 6.14 10.51 -6.69
CA ALA A 102 7.38 9.74 -6.79
C ALA A 102 8.23 10.19 -7.99
N LYS A 103 7.63 10.40 -9.14
CA LYS A 103 8.30 10.92 -10.34
C LYS A 103 8.86 12.33 -10.12
N SER A 104 8.11 13.22 -9.47
CA SER A 104 8.55 14.59 -9.16
C SER A 104 9.77 14.65 -8.25
N LYS A 105 9.90 13.66 -7.35
CA LYS A 105 11.07 13.46 -6.47
C LYS A 105 12.24 12.75 -7.14
N GLY A 106 12.07 12.30 -8.39
CA GLY A 106 13.08 11.54 -9.13
C GLY A 106 13.27 10.12 -8.61
N TYR A 107 12.23 9.53 -8.00
CA TYR A 107 12.24 8.13 -7.63
C TYR A 107 12.13 7.25 -8.86
N LEU A 108 12.76 6.08 -8.80
CA LEU A 108 12.87 5.16 -9.92
C LEU A 108 11.81 4.08 -9.89
N THR A 109 11.27 3.81 -8.69
CA THR A 109 10.35 2.69 -8.48
C THR A 109 9.24 3.09 -7.51
N PHE A 110 8.02 2.65 -7.80
CA PHE A 110 6.93 2.61 -6.83
C PHE A 110 6.74 1.16 -6.40
N ARG A 111 6.81 0.88 -5.10
CA ARG A 111 6.78 -0.46 -4.51
C ARG A 111 5.51 -0.67 -3.69
N SER A 112 5.10 -1.93 -3.59
CA SER A 112 4.03 -2.39 -2.70
C SER A 112 4.35 -3.78 -2.20
N GLY A 113 3.73 -4.20 -1.11
CA GLY A 113 3.83 -5.54 -0.58
C GLY A 113 2.45 -6.15 -0.37
N ILE A 114 2.29 -7.42 -0.75
CA ILE A 114 1.06 -8.17 -0.49
C ILE A 114 1.39 -9.53 0.11
N SER A 115 0.49 -10.06 0.96
CA SER A 115 0.67 -11.39 1.52
C SER A 115 0.47 -12.48 0.45
N SER A 116 1.12 -13.63 0.65
CA SER A 116 0.97 -14.81 -0.24
C SER A 116 -0.36 -15.55 -0.10
N VAL A 117 -1.28 -15.07 0.72
CA VAL A 117 -2.62 -15.66 0.86
C VAL A 117 -3.32 -15.69 -0.50
N GLY A 118 -3.78 -16.86 -0.93
CA GLY A 118 -4.43 -17.05 -2.23
C GLY A 118 -3.48 -17.20 -3.43
N PHE A 119 -2.16 -17.16 -3.19
CA PHE A 119 -1.17 -17.48 -4.22
C PHE A 119 -0.83 -18.97 -4.22
N ASN A 120 -0.41 -19.50 -5.37
CA ASN A 120 0.00 -20.89 -5.53
C ASN A 120 1.22 -21.29 -4.69
N ILE A 121 1.92 -20.34 -4.09
CA ILE A 121 3.08 -20.52 -3.20
C ILE A 121 2.71 -20.50 -1.71
N GLN A 122 1.46 -20.19 -1.36
CA GLN A 122 1.00 -20.20 0.03
C GLN A 122 1.17 -21.60 0.65
N GLY A 123 1.70 -21.66 1.87
CA GLY A 123 1.91 -22.91 2.62
C GLY A 123 3.07 -23.77 2.09
N LYS A 124 3.88 -23.27 1.15
CA LYS A 124 5.02 -24.00 0.59
C LYS A 124 6.33 -23.44 1.13
N ASP A 125 7.32 -24.32 1.26
CA ASP A 125 8.70 -23.87 1.49
C ASP A 125 9.29 -23.33 0.18
N ILE A 126 9.88 -22.13 0.22
CA ILE A 126 10.50 -21.49 -0.93
C ILE A 126 12.01 -21.66 -0.84
N THR A 127 12.54 -22.67 -1.52
CA THR A 127 13.97 -22.93 -1.62
C THR A 127 14.65 -22.22 -2.79
N ASN A 128 13.87 -21.84 -3.80
CA ASN A 128 14.33 -21.10 -4.99
C ASN A 128 13.39 -19.92 -5.29
N ILE A 129 13.80 -18.72 -4.89
CA ILE A 129 13.00 -17.50 -5.06
C ILE A 129 12.78 -17.17 -6.55
N ALA A 130 13.79 -17.36 -7.40
CA ALA A 130 13.67 -17.06 -8.84
C ALA A 130 12.65 -17.96 -9.53
N GLU A 131 12.61 -19.23 -9.17
CA GLU A 131 11.62 -20.18 -9.68
C GLU A 131 10.22 -19.83 -9.16
N ALA A 132 10.11 -19.50 -7.86
CA ALA A 132 8.84 -19.09 -7.26
C ALA A 132 8.26 -17.85 -7.95
N ILE A 133 9.08 -16.85 -8.27
CA ILE A 133 8.64 -15.66 -9.03
C ILE A 133 8.22 -16.04 -10.45
N ALA A 134 8.97 -16.90 -11.13
CA ALA A 134 8.68 -17.29 -12.51
C ALA A 134 7.39 -18.10 -12.66
N THR A 135 6.96 -18.77 -11.59
CA THR A 135 5.79 -19.66 -11.57
C THR A 135 4.64 -19.15 -10.70
N ILE A 136 4.71 -17.88 -10.27
CA ILE A 136 3.71 -17.32 -9.38
C ILE A 136 2.36 -17.16 -10.09
N GLU A 137 1.32 -17.65 -9.44
CA GLU A 137 -0.06 -17.58 -9.92
C GLU A 137 -0.99 -17.14 -8.80
N CYS A 138 -1.95 -16.28 -9.12
CA CYS A 138 -2.95 -15.81 -8.18
C CYS A 138 -4.19 -15.28 -8.91
N ASP A 139 -5.37 -15.62 -8.39
CA ASP A 139 -6.64 -15.13 -8.92
C ASP A 139 -7.23 -13.94 -8.12
N ARG A 140 -6.53 -13.46 -7.10
CA ARG A 140 -6.99 -12.34 -6.28
C ARG A 140 -7.19 -11.07 -7.12
N ILE A 141 -8.27 -10.37 -6.84
CA ILE A 141 -8.67 -9.16 -7.56
C ILE A 141 -7.63 -8.04 -7.34
N ASP A 142 -7.13 -7.88 -6.11
CA ASP A 142 -6.12 -6.88 -5.78
C ASP A 142 -4.79 -7.11 -6.53
N TYR A 143 -4.34 -8.38 -6.62
CA TYR A 143 -3.14 -8.71 -7.40
C TYR A 143 -3.31 -8.40 -8.89
N LYS A 144 -4.44 -8.80 -9.49
CA LYS A 144 -4.77 -8.50 -10.89
C LYS A 144 -4.79 -6.99 -11.14
N TRP A 145 -5.39 -6.24 -10.21
CA TRP A 145 -5.40 -4.79 -10.27
C TRP A 145 -3.98 -4.19 -10.30
N TYR A 146 -3.06 -4.66 -9.43
CA TYR A 146 -1.66 -4.23 -9.46
C TYR A 146 -0.99 -4.50 -10.81
N VAL A 147 -1.16 -5.71 -11.35
CA VAL A 147 -0.59 -6.10 -12.65
C VAL A 147 -1.12 -5.21 -13.78
N GLU A 148 -2.43 -4.97 -13.82
CA GLU A 148 -3.07 -4.07 -14.78
C GLU A 148 -2.56 -2.63 -14.69
N HIS A 149 -2.13 -2.19 -13.50
CA HIS A 149 -1.53 -0.87 -13.27
C HIS A 149 0.01 -0.84 -13.43
N GLY A 150 0.58 -1.89 -14.01
CA GLY A 150 1.99 -1.96 -14.41
C GLY A 150 2.95 -2.37 -13.29
N PHE A 151 2.45 -2.91 -12.19
CA PHE A 151 3.30 -3.54 -11.18
C PHE A 151 3.69 -4.96 -11.62
N GLN A 152 4.86 -5.39 -11.19
CA GLN A 152 5.40 -6.73 -11.39
C GLN A 152 5.93 -7.28 -10.07
N VAL A 153 5.97 -8.59 -9.93
CA VAL A 153 6.66 -9.21 -8.80
C VAL A 153 8.16 -9.00 -8.97
N ILE A 154 8.78 -8.32 -8.01
CA ILE A 154 10.21 -8.01 -8.00
C ILE A 154 10.97 -8.75 -6.90
N GLY A 155 10.26 -9.42 -6.00
CA GLY A 155 10.85 -10.18 -4.92
C GLY A 155 9.82 -10.96 -4.12
N ILE A 156 10.32 -11.92 -3.33
CA ILE A 156 9.56 -12.65 -2.33
C ILE A 156 10.42 -12.68 -1.07
N GLN A 157 9.83 -12.32 0.08
CA GLN A 157 10.42 -12.59 1.39
C GLN A 157 9.73 -13.82 1.97
N PRO A 158 10.42 -14.97 2.02
CA PRO A 158 9.86 -16.19 2.61
C PRO A 158 9.55 -16.00 4.10
N ASN A 159 8.44 -16.59 4.54
CA ASN A 159 8.03 -16.62 5.95
C ASN A 159 7.99 -15.24 6.63
N ALA A 160 7.57 -14.22 5.89
CA ALA A 160 7.53 -12.85 6.38
C ALA A 160 6.49 -12.63 7.49
N TYR A 161 5.43 -13.41 7.49
CA TYR A 161 4.34 -13.32 8.47
C TYR A 161 4.35 -14.51 9.43
N GLU A 162 4.43 -15.73 8.89
CA GLU A 162 4.55 -16.99 9.59
C GLU A 162 5.06 -18.07 8.62
N GLU A 163 5.32 -19.29 9.10
CA GLU A 163 5.79 -20.41 8.26
C GLU A 163 4.82 -20.68 7.10
N GLY A 164 5.34 -20.65 5.88
CA GLY A 164 4.55 -20.81 4.64
C GLY A 164 3.78 -19.57 4.20
N PHE A 165 3.84 -18.46 4.96
CA PHE A 165 3.20 -17.18 4.58
C PHE A 165 4.23 -16.12 4.25
N HIS A 166 4.33 -15.80 2.99
CA HIS A 166 5.38 -14.97 2.41
C HIS A 166 4.87 -13.55 2.12
N LEU A 167 5.79 -12.60 2.08
CA LEU A 167 5.56 -11.27 1.50
C LEU A 167 5.96 -11.29 0.03
N ILE A 168 5.03 -10.95 -0.85
CA ILE A 168 5.29 -10.74 -2.27
C ILE A 168 5.53 -9.25 -2.48
N ILE A 169 6.71 -8.91 -2.98
CA ILE A 169 7.13 -7.54 -3.23
C ILE A 169 6.81 -7.20 -4.67
N LEU A 170 5.95 -6.21 -4.85
CA LEU A 170 5.56 -5.68 -6.15
C LEU A 170 6.33 -4.39 -6.43
N GLY A 171 6.66 -4.15 -7.68
CA GLY A 171 7.32 -2.93 -8.10
C GLY A 171 6.87 -2.47 -9.48
N LYS A 172 6.68 -1.15 -9.61
CA LYS A 172 6.42 -0.46 -10.87
C LYS A 172 7.61 0.42 -11.21
N ASN A 173 8.22 0.21 -12.38
CA ASN A 173 9.28 1.08 -12.86
C ASN A 173 8.68 2.44 -13.27
N LEU A 174 9.25 3.54 -12.75
CA LEU A 174 8.81 4.92 -13.01
C LEU A 174 9.65 5.61 -14.09
N VAL A 175 10.75 5.00 -14.51
CA VAL A 175 11.63 5.51 -15.58
C VAL A 175 11.21 4.90 -16.90
N LYS A 176 11.14 5.73 -17.93
CA LYS A 176 10.92 5.28 -19.30
C LYS A 176 12.23 4.92 -19.95
#